data_f95cec435b12874da0c7e5f14c06cbde
#
_entry.id   f95cec435b12874da0c7e5f14c06cbde
#
_cell.length_a   1.000
_cell.length_b   1.000
_cell.length_c   1.000
_cell.angle_alpha   90.00
_cell.angle_beta   90.00
_cell.angle_gamma   90.00
#
_symmetry.space_group_name_H-M   'P 1'
#
loop_
_entity.id
_entity.type
_entity.pdbx_description
1 polymer ?
#
loop_
_entity_poly.entity_id
_entity_poly.type
_entity_poly.pdbx_seq_one_letter_code
_entity_poly.pdbx_strand_id
1 'polypeptide(L)'
;MKVIGISGLENFIDFKKAAWPGLEEREYRIAQGVDASAALVIDGNLVVAADQARFCVQTRTAQFPIDAIRFCLSEAGITIDAIDEIAHGFDFAPYRVLYAQDSVSTELYRRVLSRSALLDQVSRDLPGFPEEKVFAVSHHRAHAACAAFTSGWDECLVVVSDAMGEIEGLSVFDFHDGELERIRSMYARDSIGMLYSLVALHLGFEFSTDEYKLMEMAAYGDPSRFRSFFLEAVELRDDGSVRIPLLRLTNTRRDREICAAARVSLDQKLVRRRLPGEPIEFIHEDVAAAMQECFERVILHCCEHFARETGLRKVVLAGGAPLQAAVKKKLIRSRFFDVIYISPAGGDDGAALGAALYRTSLTQAIPARRPQAPLITAWPDAGFDPDLRAPQTSFGS
;
A
#
# COMPACT_ATOMS: atom_id res chain seq x y z
N MET A 1 1.12 25.54 9.34
CA MET A 1 0.54 24.34 9.97
C MET A 1 1.57 23.24 10.05
N LYS A 2 1.72 22.61 11.22
CA LYS A 2 2.67 21.50 11.46
C LYS A 2 1.88 20.23 11.75
N VAL A 3 1.99 19.24 10.88
CA VAL A 3 1.26 17.98 10.98
C VAL A 3 2.23 16.81 11.05
N ILE A 4 2.05 15.95 12.04
CA ILE A 4 2.70 14.65 12.05
C ILE A 4 1.71 13.62 11.48
N GLY A 5 2.09 13.04 10.35
CA GLY A 5 1.42 11.85 9.85
C GLY A 5 2.02 10.59 10.48
N ILE A 6 1.18 9.62 10.73
CA ILE A 6 1.59 8.30 11.26
C ILE A 6 0.88 7.18 10.52
N SER A 7 1.52 6.01 10.46
CA SER A 7 0.92 4.75 10.00
C SER A 7 1.24 3.62 10.98
N GLY A 8 0.56 2.50 10.80
CA GLY A 8 0.70 1.31 11.63
C GLY A 8 -0.58 0.98 12.40
N LEU A 9 -0.83 -0.32 12.61
CA LEU A 9 -1.97 -0.83 13.38
C LEU A 9 -1.44 -1.70 14.53
N GLU A 10 -1.04 -1.03 15.62
CA GLU A 10 -0.52 -1.69 16.81
C GLU A 10 -1.50 -2.76 17.32
N ASN A 11 -0.96 -3.89 17.78
CA ASN A 11 -1.70 -5.04 18.30
C ASN A 11 -2.51 -5.85 17.26
N PHE A 12 -2.46 -5.55 15.96
CA PHE A 12 -3.22 -6.32 14.96
C PHE A 12 -2.75 -7.79 14.91
N ILE A 13 -1.45 -8.01 14.84
CA ILE A 13 -0.86 -9.37 14.79
C ILE A 13 -1.09 -10.10 16.12
N ASP A 14 -0.91 -9.42 17.25
CA ASP A 14 -1.12 -10.01 18.58
C ASP A 14 -2.58 -10.38 18.80
N PHE A 15 -3.50 -9.53 18.37
CA PHE A 15 -4.92 -9.85 18.34
C PHE A 15 -5.21 -11.10 17.49
N LYS A 16 -4.61 -11.17 16.30
CA LYS A 16 -4.78 -12.32 15.40
C LYS A 16 -4.24 -13.60 16.00
N LYS A 17 -3.09 -13.57 16.67
CA LYS A 17 -2.51 -14.71 17.40
C LYS A 17 -3.44 -15.17 18.54
N ALA A 18 -4.02 -14.26 19.27
CA ALA A 18 -4.96 -14.58 20.36
C ALA A 18 -6.30 -15.13 19.83
N ALA A 19 -6.84 -14.58 18.75
CA ALA A 19 -8.12 -14.99 18.17
C ALA A 19 -8.06 -16.34 17.43
N TRP A 20 -6.94 -16.65 16.79
CA TRP A 20 -6.73 -17.88 16.00
C TRP A 20 -5.41 -18.57 16.36
N PRO A 21 -5.29 -19.11 17.58
CA PRO A 21 -4.09 -19.87 17.96
C PRO A 21 -3.91 -21.07 17.04
N GLY A 22 -2.68 -21.35 16.63
CA GLY A 22 -2.34 -22.49 15.78
C GLY A 22 -2.36 -22.22 14.27
N LEU A 23 -2.36 -20.96 13.84
CA LEU A 23 -1.96 -20.58 12.49
C LEU A 23 -0.43 -20.73 12.34
N GLU A 24 0.06 -20.89 11.12
CA GLU A 24 1.49 -20.79 10.83
C GLU A 24 1.98 -19.35 11.07
N GLU A 25 3.24 -19.16 11.49
CA GLU A 25 3.76 -17.81 11.80
C GLU A 25 3.58 -16.83 10.62
N ARG A 26 3.81 -17.31 9.40
CA ARG A 26 3.61 -16.51 8.18
C ARG A 26 2.14 -16.20 7.85
N GLU A 27 1.16 -16.98 8.39
CA GLU A 27 -0.26 -16.70 8.22
C GLU A 27 -0.73 -15.53 9.10
N TYR A 28 -0.06 -15.33 10.25
CA TYR A 28 -0.29 -14.12 11.05
C TYR A 28 0.12 -12.86 10.31
N ARG A 29 1.09 -12.96 9.39
CA ARG A 29 1.55 -11.84 8.55
C ARG A 29 0.57 -11.41 7.46
N ILE A 30 -0.50 -12.19 7.18
CA ILE A 30 -1.63 -11.72 6.35
C ILE A 30 -2.40 -10.69 7.18
N ALA A 31 -1.88 -9.47 7.26
CA ALA A 31 -2.32 -8.40 8.14
C ALA A 31 -2.11 -7.04 7.47
N GLN A 32 -2.81 -6.02 8.00
CA GLN A 32 -2.67 -4.62 7.58
C GLN A 32 -1.81 -3.85 8.58
N GLY A 33 -1.26 -2.71 8.12
CA GLY A 33 -0.61 -1.73 8.99
C GLY A 33 0.61 -2.27 9.70
N VAL A 34 1.42 -3.10 9.03
CA VAL A 34 2.65 -3.68 9.60
C VAL A 34 3.90 -2.84 9.35
N ASP A 35 3.77 -1.70 8.66
CA ASP A 35 4.84 -0.74 8.40
C ASP A 35 4.54 0.58 9.09
N ALA A 36 4.78 0.59 10.40
CA ALA A 36 4.60 1.79 11.19
C ALA A 36 5.67 2.83 10.85
N SER A 37 5.26 4.07 10.61
CA SER A 37 6.14 5.17 10.23
C SER A 37 5.59 6.51 10.72
N ALA A 38 6.43 7.55 10.69
CA ALA A 38 6.03 8.92 10.94
C ALA A 38 6.64 9.87 9.90
N ALA A 39 5.89 10.93 9.57
CA ALA A 39 6.34 12.00 8.70
C ALA A 39 5.91 13.36 9.23
N LEU A 40 6.83 14.33 9.24
CA LEU A 40 6.55 15.70 9.63
C LEU A 40 6.40 16.58 8.40
N VAL A 41 5.24 17.20 8.27
CA VAL A 41 4.93 18.19 7.25
C VAL A 41 4.75 19.54 7.90
N ILE A 42 5.45 20.56 7.41
CA ILE A 42 5.32 21.96 7.84
C ILE A 42 4.94 22.81 6.63
N ASP A 43 3.80 23.48 6.74
CA ASP A 43 3.26 24.36 5.70
C ASP A 43 3.23 23.68 4.30
N GLY A 44 2.80 22.44 4.26
CA GLY A 44 2.70 21.63 3.05
C GLY A 44 4.02 21.06 2.51
N ASN A 45 5.13 21.29 3.21
CA ASN A 45 6.43 20.74 2.81
C ASN A 45 6.82 19.59 3.73
N LEU A 46 7.24 18.48 3.13
CA LEU A 46 7.87 17.40 3.87
C LEU A 46 9.19 17.89 4.46
N VAL A 47 9.33 17.77 5.78
CA VAL A 47 10.57 18.09 6.50
C VAL A 47 11.42 16.84 6.69
N VAL A 48 10.79 15.78 7.21
CA VAL A 48 11.47 14.51 7.52
C VAL A 48 10.44 13.40 7.65
N ALA A 49 10.84 12.18 7.30
CA ALA A 49 10.06 10.97 7.55
C ALA A 49 10.97 9.83 8.00
N ALA A 50 10.44 8.89 8.76
CA ALA A 50 11.17 7.74 9.26
C ALA A 50 10.26 6.55 9.52
N ASP A 51 10.77 5.34 9.26
CA ASP A 51 10.16 4.09 9.68
C ASP A 51 10.46 3.79 11.14
N GLN A 52 9.45 3.29 11.86
CA GLN A 52 9.64 2.80 13.23
C GLN A 52 10.60 1.61 13.29
N ALA A 53 10.63 0.78 12.25
CA ALA A 53 11.52 -0.37 12.15
C ALA A 53 13.02 -0.03 12.29
N ARG A 54 13.43 1.20 11.97
CA ARG A 54 14.81 1.66 12.15
C ARG A 54 15.26 1.77 13.60
N PHE A 55 14.32 1.93 14.49
CA PHE A 55 14.56 2.15 15.92
C PHE A 55 14.30 0.89 16.75
N CYS A 56 13.97 -0.23 16.12
CA CYS A 56 13.72 -1.50 16.78
C CYS A 56 14.45 -2.65 16.07
N VAL A 57 14.51 -3.81 16.73
CA VAL A 57 15.19 -5.01 16.16
C VAL A 57 14.39 -5.66 15.03
N GLN A 58 13.09 -5.35 14.93
CA GLN A 58 12.20 -5.92 13.93
C GLN A 58 12.37 -5.17 12.60
N THR A 59 12.50 -5.91 11.51
CA THR A 59 12.62 -5.33 10.16
C THR A 59 11.32 -4.69 9.67
N ARG A 60 10.16 -5.09 10.24
CA ARG A 60 8.84 -4.49 10.04
C ARG A 60 8.06 -4.55 11.35
N THR A 61 7.39 -3.48 11.69
CA THR A 61 6.64 -3.37 12.95
C THR A 61 5.34 -2.60 12.77
N ALA A 62 4.30 -3.05 13.48
CA ALA A 62 3.01 -2.36 13.57
C ALA A 62 2.91 -1.49 14.83
N GLN A 63 3.94 -1.43 15.67
CA GLN A 63 3.93 -0.66 16.92
C GLN A 63 3.68 0.83 16.65
N PHE A 64 3.04 1.50 17.62
CA PHE A 64 2.88 2.95 17.54
C PHE A 64 4.25 3.61 17.27
N PRO A 65 4.37 4.50 16.26
CA PRO A 65 5.68 4.95 15.75
C PRO A 65 6.33 6.04 16.61
N ILE A 66 6.42 5.82 17.92
CA ILE A 66 6.88 6.84 18.86
C ILE A 66 8.33 7.28 18.63
N ASP A 67 9.22 6.34 18.27
CA ASP A 67 10.63 6.69 18.06
C ASP A 67 10.83 7.40 16.72
N ALA A 68 10.06 7.02 15.69
CA ALA A 68 10.00 7.76 14.43
C ALA A 68 9.46 9.19 14.63
N ILE A 69 8.42 9.38 15.46
CA ILE A 69 7.92 10.70 15.85
C ILE A 69 9.01 11.51 16.55
N ARG A 70 9.66 10.95 17.55
CA ARG A 70 10.76 11.62 18.29
C ARG A 70 11.90 12.02 17.36
N PHE A 71 12.26 11.14 16.43
CA PHE A 71 13.27 11.43 15.41
C PHE A 71 12.82 12.62 14.54
N CYS A 72 11.59 12.62 14.03
CA CYS A 72 11.08 13.72 13.22
C CYS A 72 11.08 15.06 13.97
N LEU A 73 10.69 15.07 15.24
CA LEU A 73 10.71 16.28 16.08
C LEU A 73 12.13 16.78 16.33
N SER A 74 13.07 15.86 16.61
CA SER A 74 14.48 16.18 16.84
C SER A 74 15.15 16.80 15.61
N GLU A 75 14.95 16.19 14.42
CA GLU A 75 15.52 16.70 13.17
C GLU A 75 14.98 18.11 12.81
N ALA A 76 13.73 18.37 13.14
CA ALA A 76 13.13 19.68 12.95
C ALA A 76 13.45 20.70 14.06
N GLY A 77 14.09 20.27 15.16
CA GLY A 77 14.39 21.13 16.30
C GLY A 77 13.15 21.67 17.04
N ILE A 78 12.06 20.90 17.06
CA ILE A 78 10.79 21.28 17.70
C ILE A 78 10.33 20.23 18.71
N THR A 79 9.36 20.61 19.55
CA THR A 79 8.72 19.69 20.51
C THR A 79 7.30 19.34 20.08
N ILE A 80 6.72 18.32 20.71
CA ILE A 80 5.35 17.88 20.42
C ILE A 80 4.30 18.98 20.61
N ASP A 81 4.53 19.91 21.53
CA ASP A 81 3.63 21.05 21.80
C ASP A 81 3.51 22.00 20.61
N ALA A 82 4.50 22.02 19.72
CA ALA A 82 4.49 22.83 18.51
C ALA A 82 3.67 22.21 17.37
N ILE A 83 3.19 20.97 17.53
CA ILE A 83 2.43 20.23 16.52
C ILE A 83 0.95 20.65 16.58
N ASP A 84 0.42 20.98 15.41
CA ASP A 84 -0.99 21.36 15.28
C ASP A 84 -1.91 20.15 15.21
N GLU A 85 -1.52 19.09 14.47
CA GLU A 85 -2.32 17.87 14.28
C GLU A 85 -1.45 16.61 14.18
N ILE A 86 -2.03 15.47 14.63
CA ILE A 86 -1.57 14.13 14.29
C ILE A 86 -2.58 13.51 13.32
N ALA A 87 -2.11 12.97 12.19
CA ALA A 87 -2.92 12.36 11.15
C ALA A 87 -2.54 10.87 10.97
N HIS A 88 -3.45 9.96 11.28
CA HIS A 88 -3.25 8.52 11.10
C HIS A 88 -3.71 8.07 9.72
N GLY A 89 -2.91 7.27 9.03
CA GLY A 89 -3.14 6.79 7.65
C GLY A 89 -4.11 5.61 7.54
N PHE A 90 -5.03 5.43 8.50
CA PHE A 90 -6.15 4.48 8.46
C PHE A 90 -7.38 5.09 9.12
N ASP A 91 -8.55 4.94 8.50
CA ASP A 91 -9.85 5.33 9.05
C ASP A 91 -10.90 4.23 8.90
N PHE A 92 -11.08 3.44 9.95
CA PHE A 92 -12.08 2.37 9.98
C PHE A 92 -13.47 2.83 10.45
N ALA A 93 -13.64 4.09 10.84
CA ALA A 93 -14.91 4.59 11.38
C ALA A 93 -16.08 4.42 10.40
N PRO A 94 -15.95 4.68 9.08
CA PRO A 94 -17.02 4.47 8.11
C PRO A 94 -17.45 3.00 7.99
N TYR A 95 -16.57 2.06 8.35
CA TYR A 95 -16.77 0.62 8.16
C TYR A 95 -17.15 -0.12 9.45
N ARG A 96 -17.41 0.59 10.56
CA ARG A 96 -17.76 0.01 11.86
C ARG A 96 -18.84 -1.06 11.77
N VAL A 97 -19.87 -0.85 10.94
CA VAL A 97 -20.98 -1.79 10.78
C VAL A 97 -20.52 -3.16 10.27
N LEU A 98 -19.47 -3.21 9.45
CA LEU A 98 -18.92 -4.45 8.93
C LEU A 98 -18.23 -5.30 10.01
N TYR A 99 -17.77 -4.65 11.07
CA TYR A 99 -17.12 -5.30 12.21
C TYR A 99 -18.09 -5.68 13.33
N ALA A 100 -19.35 -5.29 13.24
CA ALA A 100 -20.40 -5.62 14.24
C ALA A 100 -21.09 -6.98 13.99
N GLN A 101 -20.64 -7.76 13.00
CA GLN A 101 -21.32 -8.99 12.57
C GLN A 101 -21.02 -10.21 13.45
N ASP A 102 -19.89 -10.22 14.14
CA ASP A 102 -19.48 -11.29 15.05
C ASP A 102 -18.62 -10.74 16.21
N SER A 103 -18.49 -11.51 17.27
CA SER A 103 -17.78 -11.09 18.49
C SER A 103 -16.28 -10.84 18.24
N VAL A 104 -15.62 -11.63 17.39
CA VAL A 104 -14.20 -11.48 17.09
C VAL A 104 -13.96 -10.20 16.31
N SER A 105 -14.79 -9.92 15.29
CA SER A 105 -14.72 -8.67 14.52
C SER A 105 -14.99 -7.45 15.39
N THR A 106 -15.98 -7.53 16.27
CA THR A 106 -16.32 -6.44 17.20
C THR A 106 -15.15 -6.14 18.14
N GLU A 107 -14.51 -7.18 18.64
CA GLU A 107 -13.38 -7.02 19.56
C GLU A 107 -12.13 -6.51 18.81
N LEU A 108 -11.86 -6.98 17.58
CA LEU A 108 -10.82 -6.43 16.70
C LEU A 108 -11.02 -4.92 16.49
N TYR A 109 -12.24 -4.53 16.10
CA TYR A 109 -12.56 -3.12 15.91
C TYR A 109 -12.31 -2.31 17.17
N ARG A 110 -12.83 -2.77 18.31
CA ARG A 110 -12.72 -2.06 19.58
C ARG A 110 -11.26 -1.90 20.03
N ARG A 111 -10.42 -2.94 19.90
CA ARG A 111 -9.06 -2.97 20.46
C ARG A 111 -7.99 -2.44 19.53
N VAL A 112 -8.23 -2.46 18.21
CA VAL A 112 -7.18 -2.18 17.23
C VAL A 112 -7.59 -1.09 16.23
N LEU A 113 -8.83 -1.15 15.69
CA LEU A 113 -9.20 -0.38 14.53
C LEU A 113 -9.99 0.89 14.87
N SER A 114 -10.49 1.02 16.08
CA SER A 114 -11.33 2.16 16.46
C SER A 114 -10.51 3.41 16.74
N ARG A 115 -11.15 4.58 16.55
CA ARG A 115 -10.58 5.86 16.99
C ARG A 115 -10.17 5.83 18.48
N SER A 116 -10.94 5.16 19.33
CA SER A 116 -10.60 5.02 20.75
C SER A 116 -9.28 4.30 20.95
N ALA A 117 -9.04 3.21 20.22
CA ALA A 117 -7.74 2.49 20.29
C ALA A 117 -6.56 3.37 19.88
N LEU A 118 -6.73 4.19 18.83
CA LEU A 118 -5.72 5.17 18.42
C LEU A 118 -5.47 6.23 19.51
N LEU A 119 -6.54 6.77 20.09
CA LEU A 119 -6.41 7.77 21.17
C LEU A 119 -5.75 7.22 22.43
N ASP A 120 -6.02 5.96 22.78
CA ASP A 120 -5.36 5.26 23.89
C ASP A 120 -3.84 5.15 23.65
N GLN A 121 -3.40 4.86 22.41
CA GLN A 121 -1.99 4.82 22.02
C GLN A 121 -1.35 6.21 22.10
N VAL A 122 -2.00 7.23 21.52
CA VAL A 122 -1.51 8.62 21.59
C VAL A 122 -1.40 9.08 23.05
N SER A 123 -2.40 8.84 23.88
CA SER A 123 -2.37 9.22 25.30
C SER A 123 -1.27 8.52 26.09
N ARG A 124 -0.98 7.26 25.77
CA ARG A 124 0.10 6.47 26.40
C ARG A 124 1.49 7.02 26.05
N ASP A 125 1.73 7.29 24.75
CA ASP A 125 3.08 7.55 24.24
C ASP A 125 3.39 9.06 24.06
N LEU A 126 2.35 9.89 23.95
CA LEU A 126 2.41 11.35 23.85
C LEU A 126 1.49 12.00 24.88
N PRO A 127 1.76 11.81 26.18
CA PRO A 127 0.87 12.27 27.25
C PRO A 127 0.66 13.79 27.17
N GLY A 128 -0.63 14.19 27.22
CA GLY A 128 -1.04 15.60 27.16
C GLY A 128 -1.28 16.12 25.73
N PHE A 129 -1.08 15.34 24.68
CA PHE A 129 -1.47 15.76 23.33
C PHE A 129 -3.01 15.76 23.22
N PRO A 130 -3.64 16.85 22.71
CA PRO A 130 -5.09 16.97 22.70
C PRO A 130 -5.77 15.97 21.75
N GLU A 131 -6.78 15.24 22.22
CA GLU A 131 -7.50 14.23 21.42
C GLU A 131 -8.22 14.83 20.20
N GLU A 132 -8.67 16.08 20.28
CA GLU A 132 -9.32 16.82 19.20
C GLU A 132 -8.39 17.17 18.06
N LYS A 133 -7.08 17.10 18.27
CA LYS A 133 -6.04 17.28 17.27
C LYS A 133 -5.56 15.98 16.61
N VAL A 134 -6.16 14.84 16.96
CA VAL A 134 -5.87 13.54 16.36
C VAL A 134 -6.92 13.20 15.31
N PHE A 135 -6.50 12.98 14.09
CA PHE A 135 -7.36 12.70 12.94
C PHE A 135 -7.01 11.38 12.28
N ALA A 136 -7.98 10.80 11.58
CA ALA A 136 -7.81 9.63 10.74
C ALA A 136 -8.07 10.00 9.27
N VAL A 137 -7.29 9.44 8.37
CA VAL A 137 -7.40 9.58 6.92
C VAL A 137 -7.49 8.18 6.33
N SER A 138 -8.46 7.93 5.45
CA SER A 138 -8.59 6.60 4.85
C SER A 138 -7.31 6.23 4.10
N HIS A 139 -6.91 4.97 4.19
CA HIS A 139 -5.61 4.46 3.75
C HIS A 139 -5.31 4.75 2.29
N HIS A 140 -6.24 4.41 1.39
CA HIS A 140 -6.05 4.69 -0.03
C HIS A 140 -6.04 6.20 -0.35
N ARG A 141 -6.71 7.03 0.44
CA ARG A 141 -6.60 8.50 0.29
C ARG A 141 -5.24 9.00 0.77
N ALA A 142 -4.70 8.41 1.82
CA ALA A 142 -3.35 8.73 2.27
C ALA A 142 -2.30 8.37 1.20
N HIS A 143 -2.36 7.16 0.62
CA HIS A 143 -1.51 6.80 -0.52
C HIS A 143 -1.67 7.75 -1.71
N ALA A 144 -2.91 8.08 -2.08
CA ALA A 144 -3.19 8.98 -3.18
C ALA A 144 -2.62 10.38 -2.92
N ALA A 145 -2.78 10.91 -1.71
CA ALA A 145 -2.25 12.20 -1.32
C ALA A 145 -0.71 12.22 -1.33
N CYS A 146 -0.07 11.17 -0.78
CA CYS A 146 1.38 11.03 -0.85
C CYS A 146 1.87 11.16 -2.29
N ALA A 147 1.29 10.40 -3.19
CA ALA A 147 1.73 10.32 -4.58
C ALA A 147 1.37 11.57 -5.40
N ALA A 148 0.16 12.11 -5.26
CA ALA A 148 -0.30 13.28 -5.99
C ALA A 148 0.49 14.52 -5.60
N PHE A 149 0.55 14.85 -4.31
CA PHE A 149 1.25 16.07 -3.85
C PHE A 149 2.77 16.01 -4.06
N THR A 150 3.38 14.81 -4.11
CA THR A 150 4.81 14.67 -4.39
C THR A 150 5.12 14.56 -5.89
N SER A 151 4.13 14.42 -6.76
CA SER A 151 4.33 14.40 -8.22
C SER A 151 4.79 15.74 -8.76
N GLY A 152 4.40 16.84 -8.10
CA GLY A 152 4.64 18.21 -8.55
C GLY A 152 3.74 18.61 -9.73
N TRP A 153 2.58 17.96 -9.87
CA TRP A 153 1.59 18.27 -10.91
C TRP A 153 0.32 18.84 -10.30
N ASP A 154 -0.39 19.67 -11.06
CA ASP A 154 -1.66 20.29 -10.65
C ASP A 154 -2.85 19.39 -11.00
N GLU A 155 -2.67 18.45 -11.92
CA GLU A 155 -3.69 17.49 -12.36
C GLU A 155 -3.08 16.14 -12.69
N CYS A 156 -3.72 15.05 -12.30
CA CYS A 156 -3.36 13.68 -12.71
C CYS A 156 -4.42 12.67 -12.30
N LEU A 157 -4.45 11.54 -13.02
CA LEU A 157 -5.11 10.33 -12.58
C LEU A 157 -4.24 9.65 -11.52
N VAL A 158 -4.78 9.36 -10.34
CA VAL A 158 -4.06 8.63 -9.29
C VAL A 158 -4.65 7.24 -9.15
N VAL A 159 -3.83 6.21 -9.34
CA VAL A 159 -4.23 4.81 -9.17
C VAL A 159 -3.46 4.23 -7.99
N VAL A 160 -4.20 3.90 -6.95
CA VAL A 160 -3.69 3.23 -5.75
C VAL A 160 -3.96 1.74 -5.89
N SER A 161 -2.92 0.92 -5.85
CA SER A 161 -3.04 -0.53 -5.82
C SER A 161 -2.31 -1.08 -4.61
N ASP A 162 -3.06 -1.69 -3.72
CA ASP A 162 -2.56 -2.22 -2.47
C ASP A 162 -3.06 -3.65 -2.24
N ALA A 163 -2.45 -4.37 -1.30
CA ALA A 163 -2.97 -5.66 -0.88
C ALA A 163 -4.31 -5.46 -0.18
N MET A 164 -4.35 -4.55 0.79
CA MET A 164 -5.56 -4.25 1.55
C MET A 164 -5.40 -2.95 2.33
N GLY A 165 -6.20 -1.92 1.99
CA GLY A 165 -6.52 -0.81 2.88
C GLY A 165 -7.58 -1.25 3.91
N GLU A 166 -8.40 -0.35 4.44
CA GLU A 166 -9.44 -0.74 5.40
C GLU A 166 -10.31 -1.89 4.88
N ILE A 167 -10.85 -1.71 3.67
CA ILE A 167 -11.65 -2.71 2.93
C ILE A 167 -11.34 -2.69 1.43
N GLU A 168 -10.48 -1.82 0.97
CA GLU A 168 -10.19 -1.53 -0.42
C GLU A 168 -8.87 -2.19 -0.84
N GLY A 169 -8.77 -2.64 -2.10
CA GLY A 169 -7.55 -3.21 -2.68
C GLY A 169 -7.05 -2.40 -3.88
N LEU A 170 -7.94 -1.62 -4.51
CA LEU A 170 -7.60 -0.68 -5.57
C LEU A 170 -8.54 0.52 -5.51
N SER A 171 -8.00 1.73 -5.67
CA SER A 171 -8.78 2.95 -5.76
C SER A 171 -8.22 3.87 -6.84
N VAL A 172 -9.13 4.62 -7.47
CA VAL A 172 -8.80 5.60 -8.50
C VAL A 172 -9.31 6.96 -8.08
N PHE A 173 -8.45 7.96 -8.20
CA PHE A 173 -8.78 9.34 -7.88
C PHE A 173 -8.48 10.24 -9.07
N ASP A 174 -9.29 11.28 -9.21
CA ASP A 174 -8.98 12.50 -9.96
C ASP A 174 -8.29 13.47 -9.01
N PHE A 175 -7.13 13.95 -9.39
CA PHE A 175 -6.43 15.00 -8.68
C PHE A 175 -6.40 16.26 -9.51
N HIS A 176 -6.99 17.33 -8.99
CA HIS A 176 -7.07 18.64 -9.64
C HIS A 176 -6.91 19.73 -8.62
N ASP A 177 -6.01 20.68 -8.88
CA ASP A 177 -5.81 21.90 -8.07
C ASP A 177 -5.72 21.66 -6.55
N GLY A 178 -5.10 20.55 -6.15
CA GLY A 178 -4.91 20.17 -4.75
C GLY A 178 -6.09 19.39 -4.14
N GLU A 179 -7.13 19.10 -4.89
CA GLU A 179 -8.25 18.29 -4.47
C GLU A 179 -8.13 16.84 -4.99
N LEU A 180 -8.47 15.87 -4.13
CA LEU A 180 -8.51 14.44 -4.44
C LEU A 180 -9.96 13.96 -4.44
N GLU A 181 -10.54 13.78 -5.60
CA GLU A 181 -11.85 13.16 -5.77
C GLU A 181 -11.72 11.68 -6.09
N ARG A 182 -12.41 10.82 -5.30
CA ARG A 182 -12.38 9.38 -5.54
C ARG A 182 -13.41 9.00 -6.60
N ILE A 183 -12.93 8.55 -7.76
CA ILE A 183 -13.78 8.10 -8.88
C ILE A 183 -14.29 6.69 -8.64
N ARG A 184 -13.38 5.79 -8.22
CA ARG A 184 -13.68 4.36 -8.07
C ARG A 184 -12.92 3.77 -6.88
N SER A 185 -13.55 2.78 -6.23
CA SER A 185 -12.85 1.86 -5.34
C SER A 185 -13.29 0.41 -5.61
N MET A 186 -12.38 -0.53 -5.39
CA MET A 186 -12.59 -1.96 -5.49
C MET A 186 -12.23 -2.59 -4.15
N TYR A 187 -13.05 -3.55 -3.71
CA TYR A 187 -12.85 -4.19 -2.41
C TYR A 187 -11.58 -5.04 -2.38
N ALA A 188 -10.99 -5.21 -1.20
CA ALA A 188 -9.83 -6.07 -0.97
C ALA A 188 -10.04 -7.53 -1.45
N ARG A 189 -11.30 -7.99 -1.53
CA ARG A 189 -11.66 -9.30 -2.11
C ARG A 189 -11.54 -9.36 -3.63
N ASP A 190 -11.20 -8.26 -4.28
CA ASP A 190 -10.88 -8.16 -5.70
C ASP A 190 -9.50 -7.50 -5.89
N SER A 191 -8.65 -7.52 -4.85
CA SER A 191 -7.32 -6.93 -4.89
C SER A 191 -6.34 -7.79 -5.65
N ILE A 192 -5.78 -7.22 -6.71
CA ILE A 192 -4.66 -7.85 -7.43
C ILE A 192 -3.39 -7.87 -6.57
N GLY A 193 -3.19 -6.88 -5.69
CA GLY A 193 -2.10 -6.86 -4.72
C GLY A 193 -2.22 -8.01 -3.72
N MET A 194 -3.43 -8.27 -3.19
CA MET A 194 -3.70 -9.43 -2.34
C MET A 194 -3.37 -10.74 -3.05
N LEU A 195 -3.79 -10.90 -4.31
CA LEU A 195 -3.46 -12.11 -5.08
C LEU A 195 -1.96 -12.24 -5.29
N TYR A 196 -1.26 -11.14 -5.57
CA TYR A 196 0.18 -11.10 -5.75
C TYR A 196 0.92 -11.56 -4.48
N SER A 197 0.54 -10.99 -3.32
CA SER A 197 1.11 -11.36 -2.01
C SER A 197 0.80 -12.82 -1.63
N LEU A 198 -0.38 -13.34 -1.99
CA LEU A 198 -0.70 -14.77 -1.78
C LEU A 198 0.15 -15.68 -2.67
N VAL A 199 0.46 -15.30 -3.91
CA VAL A 199 1.39 -16.04 -4.76
C VAL A 199 2.81 -15.97 -4.21
N ALA A 200 3.26 -14.82 -3.70
CA ALA A 200 4.54 -14.70 -3.01
C ALA A 200 4.60 -15.64 -1.80
N LEU A 201 3.56 -15.65 -0.96
CA LEU A 201 3.44 -16.57 0.17
C LEU A 201 3.44 -18.04 -0.25
N HIS A 202 2.77 -18.37 -1.36
CA HIS A 202 2.72 -19.72 -1.94
C HIS A 202 4.11 -20.19 -2.40
N LEU A 203 4.93 -19.27 -2.94
CA LEU A 203 6.30 -19.53 -3.34
C LEU A 203 7.31 -19.42 -2.18
N GLY A 204 6.84 -19.41 -0.92
CA GLY A 204 7.66 -19.49 0.29
C GLY A 204 8.29 -18.17 0.74
N PHE A 205 7.78 -17.07 0.24
CA PHE A 205 8.14 -15.72 0.64
C PHE A 205 7.21 -15.18 1.74
N GLU A 206 7.53 -14.03 2.31
CA GLU A 206 6.68 -13.36 3.29
C GLU A 206 5.62 -12.50 2.62
N PHE A 207 4.38 -12.60 3.11
CA PHE A 207 3.24 -11.80 2.66
C PHE A 207 3.46 -10.31 2.93
N SER A 208 3.12 -9.47 1.97
CA SER A 208 3.27 -7.99 2.02
C SER A 208 4.70 -7.51 2.32
N THR A 209 5.71 -8.34 2.10
CA THR A 209 7.11 -8.02 2.41
C THR A 209 8.03 -8.34 1.25
N ASP A 210 7.88 -9.52 0.68
CA ASP A 210 8.82 -10.10 -0.27
C ASP A 210 8.31 -10.07 -1.74
N GLU A 211 7.31 -9.26 -2.04
CA GLU A 211 6.78 -9.12 -3.40
C GLU A 211 7.84 -8.74 -4.42
N TYR A 212 8.84 -7.96 -4.00
CA TYR A 212 9.96 -7.59 -4.85
C TYR A 212 10.78 -8.81 -5.30
N LYS A 213 10.91 -9.86 -4.46
CA LYS A 213 11.60 -11.12 -4.82
C LYS A 213 10.82 -11.89 -5.88
N LEU A 214 9.48 -11.94 -5.73
CA LEU A 214 8.61 -12.54 -6.75
C LEU A 214 8.80 -11.87 -8.11
N MET A 215 8.92 -10.58 -8.11
CA MET A 215 9.09 -9.75 -9.26
C MET A 215 10.45 -9.91 -9.92
N GLU A 216 11.52 -10.00 -9.12
CA GLU A 216 12.85 -10.32 -9.64
C GLU A 216 12.85 -11.70 -10.32
N MET A 217 12.20 -12.71 -9.71
CA MET A 217 12.02 -14.04 -10.29
C MET A 217 11.25 -14.00 -11.61
N ALA A 218 10.22 -13.15 -11.71
CA ALA A 218 9.40 -13.05 -12.92
C ALA A 218 10.20 -12.68 -14.18
N ALA A 219 11.36 -12.06 -14.02
CA ALA A 219 12.23 -11.70 -15.13
C ALA A 219 12.90 -12.92 -15.81
N TYR A 220 12.93 -14.07 -15.15
CA TYR A 220 13.58 -15.29 -15.62
C TYR A 220 12.62 -16.37 -16.11
N GLY A 221 11.31 -16.26 -15.76
CA GLY A 221 10.30 -17.27 -16.06
C GLY A 221 9.57 -17.06 -17.39
N ASP A 222 8.93 -18.13 -17.87
CA ASP A 222 8.01 -18.12 -19.01
C ASP A 222 6.55 -18.05 -18.53
N PRO A 223 5.85 -16.90 -18.73
CA PRO A 223 4.47 -16.75 -18.29
C PRO A 223 3.48 -17.67 -19.02
N SER A 224 3.82 -18.19 -20.19
CA SER A 224 2.90 -18.96 -21.04
C SER A 224 2.36 -20.20 -20.34
N ARG A 225 3.14 -20.81 -19.46
CA ARG A 225 2.81 -22.05 -18.75
C ARG A 225 1.62 -21.89 -17.79
N PHE A 226 1.52 -20.77 -17.09
CA PHE A 226 0.47 -20.52 -16.09
C PHE A 226 -0.46 -19.36 -16.45
N ARG A 227 -0.28 -18.75 -17.63
CA ARG A 227 -1.11 -17.64 -18.11
C ARG A 227 -2.59 -17.95 -18.08
N SER A 228 -3.01 -19.13 -18.52
CA SER A 228 -4.41 -19.54 -18.56
C SER A 228 -5.05 -19.51 -17.18
N PHE A 229 -4.34 -19.98 -16.15
CA PHE A 229 -4.84 -19.92 -14.77
C PHE A 229 -5.15 -18.49 -14.34
N PHE A 230 -4.24 -17.54 -14.57
CA PHE A 230 -4.44 -16.15 -14.16
C PHE A 230 -5.46 -15.41 -15.04
N LEU A 231 -5.61 -15.82 -16.31
CA LEU A 231 -6.67 -15.28 -17.17
C LEU A 231 -8.08 -15.69 -16.67
N GLU A 232 -8.23 -16.91 -16.16
CA GLU A 232 -9.46 -17.41 -15.56
C GLU A 232 -9.69 -16.87 -14.15
N ALA A 233 -8.63 -16.65 -13.37
CA ALA A 233 -8.71 -16.20 -11.98
C ALA A 233 -9.09 -14.71 -11.85
N VAL A 234 -8.83 -13.89 -12.89
CA VAL A 234 -8.99 -12.44 -12.86
C VAL A 234 -9.85 -11.94 -14.03
N GLU A 235 -11.06 -11.51 -13.71
CA GLU A 235 -12.03 -10.94 -14.66
C GLU A 235 -11.82 -9.43 -14.75
N LEU A 236 -11.51 -8.92 -15.95
CA LEU A 236 -11.53 -7.49 -16.26
C LEU A 236 -12.92 -7.10 -16.77
N ARG A 237 -13.49 -6.03 -16.26
CA ARG A 237 -14.84 -5.58 -16.56
C ARG A 237 -14.85 -4.31 -17.41
N ASP A 238 -15.89 -4.13 -18.19
CA ASP A 238 -16.05 -2.97 -19.08
C ASP A 238 -16.15 -1.63 -18.35
N ASP A 239 -16.51 -1.64 -17.06
CA ASP A 239 -16.56 -0.46 -16.19
C ASP A 239 -15.21 -0.13 -15.52
N GLY A 240 -14.11 -0.70 -16.01
CA GLY A 240 -12.75 -0.53 -15.47
C GLY A 240 -12.48 -1.28 -14.17
N SER A 241 -13.52 -1.93 -13.61
CA SER A 241 -13.33 -2.72 -12.38
C SER A 241 -12.74 -4.09 -12.66
N VAL A 242 -12.27 -4.72 -11.59
CA VAL A 242 -11.67 -6.05 -11.59
C VAL A 242 -12.42 -6.93 -10.62
N ARG A 243 -12.58 -8.20 -10.94
CA ARG A 243 -13.13 -9.21 -10.03
C ARG A 243 -12.18 -10.39 -9.95
N ILE A 244 -11.97 -10.86 -8.71
CA ILE A 244 -11.14 -12.03 -8.41
C ILE A 244 -11.97 -13.03 -7.61
N PRO A 245 -12.77 -13.89 -8.29
CA PRO A 245 -13.67 -14.84 -7.62
C PRO A 245 -12.96 -15.70 -6.58
N LEU A 246 -11.70 -16.03 -6.83
CA LEU A 246 -10.88 -16.84 -5.95
C LEU A 246 -10.73 -16.25 -4.54
N LEU A 247 -10.59 -14.92 -4.41
CA LEU A 247 -10.48 -14.23 -3.11
C LEU A 247 -11.82 -14.10 -2.38
N ARG A 248 -12.93 -14.36 -3.06
CA ARG A 248 -14.29 -14.30 -2.50
C ARG A 248 -14.77 -15.62 -1.92
N LEU A 249 -14.06 -16.71 -2.20
CA LEU A 249 -14.38 -18.04 -1.69
C LEU A 249 -13.98 -18.16 -0.22
N THR A 250 -14.94 -17.99 0.68
CA THR A 250 -14.70 -18.09 2.13
C THR A 250 -15.89 -18.74 2.80
N ASN A 251 -15.68 -19.79 3.59
CA ASN A 251 -16.71 -20.50 4.32
C ASN A 251 -16.84 -20.02 5.77
N THR A 252 -15.70 -19.75 6.39
CA THR A 252 -15.63 -19.32 7.79
C THR A 252 -14.89 -17.99 7.93
N ARG A 253 -14.99 -17.37 9.11
CA ARG A 253 -14.18 -16.19 9.42
C ARG A 253 -12.68 -16.50 9.35
N ARG A 254 -12.26 -17.63 9.92
CA ARG A 254 -10.87 -18.06 9.87
C ARG A 254 -10.37 -18.22 8.42
N ASP A 255 -11.19 -18.80 7.54
CA ASP A 255 -10.84 -18.95 6.12
C ASP A 255 -10.60 -17.59 5.45
N ARG A 256 -11.35 -16.57 5.84
CA ARG A 256 -11.13 -15.19 5.37
C ARG A 256 -9.81 -14.62 5.83
N GLU A 257 -9.46 -14.84 7.10
CA GLU A 257 -8.24 -14.27 7.71
C GLU A 257 -6.95 -14.80 7.08
N ILE A 258 -6.98 -15.97 6.48
CA ILE A 258 -5.82 -16.62 5.86
C ILE A 258 -6.01 -16.88 4.35
N CYS A 259 -7.09 -16.39 3.75
CA CYS A 259 -7.44 -16.63 2.36
C CYS A 259 -7.39 -18.13 1.98
N ALA A 260 -7.94 -19.01 2.84
CA ALA A 260 -7.74 -20.46 2.78
C ALA A 260 -8.12 -21.05 1.43
N ALA A 261 -9.28 -20.68 0.87
CA ALA A 261 -9.74 -21.22 -0.41
C ALA A 261 -8.85 -20.80 -1.60
N ALA A 262 -8.36 -19.55 -1.58
CA ALA A 262 -7.40 -19.09 -2.58
C ALA A 262 -6.11 -19.90 -2.52
N ARG A 263 -5.56 -20.11 -1.33
CA ARG A 263 -4.33 -20.88 -1.12
C ARG A 263 -4.48 -22.34 -1.55
N VAL A 264 -5.60 -22.99 -1.21
CA VAL A 264 -5.92 -24.34 -1.69
C VAL A 264 -5.98 -24.39 -3.21
N SER A 265 -6.58 -23.40 -3.85
CA SER A 265 -6.65 -23.35 -5.31
C SER A 265 -5.27 -23.17 -5.96
N LEU A 266 -4.38 -22.37 -5.35
CA LEU A 266 -2.99 -22.21 -5.81
C LEU A 266 -2.25 -23.56 -5.72
N ASP A 267 -2.38 -24.31 -4.60
CA ASP A 267 -1.78 -25.64 -4.43
C ASP A 267 -2.27 -26.64 -5.49
N GLN A 268 -3.56 -26.59 -5.85
CA GLN A 268 -4.17 -27.54 -6.78
C GLN A 268 -3.91 -27.23 -8.26
N LYS A 269 -3.81 -25.94 -8.60
CA LYS A 269 -3.83 -25.49 -10.01
C LYS A 269 -2.51 -24.91 -10.52
N LEU A 270 -1.61 -24.50 -9.63
CA LEU A 270 -0.28 -24.05 -10.02
C LEU A 270 0.76 -25.15 -9.78
N VAL A 271 1.48 -25.02 -8.69
CA VAL A 271 2.55 -25.93 -8.25
C VAL A 271 2.37 -26.21 -6.77
N ARG A 272 2.97 -27.27 -6.28
CA ARG A 272 3.07 -27.50 -4.83
C ARG A 272 3.66 -26.27 -4.15
N ARG A 273 3.07 -25.86 -3.06
CA ARG A 273 3.58 -24.82 -2.20
C ARG A 273 5.06 -25.04 -1.85
N ARG A 274 5.91 -24.06 -2.17
CA ARG A 274 7.31 -24.05 -1.74
C ARG A 274 7.40 -23.59 -0.28
N LEU A 275 8.21 -24.29 0.52
CA LEU A 275 8.48 -23.87 1.89
C LEU A 275 9.68 -22.90 1.93
N PRO A 276 9.75 -22.01 2.94
CA PRO A 276 10.93 -21.18 3.14
C PRO A 276 12.21 -22.03 3.22
N GLY A 277 13.25 -21.62 2.48
CA GLY A 277 14.53 -22.34 2.42
C GLY A 277 14.60 -23.48 1.42
N GLU A 278 13.49 -23.94 0.84
CA GLU A 278 13.54 -24.86 -0.30
C GLU A 278 14.14 -24.16 -1.54
N PRO A 279 14.83 -24.88 -2.44
CA PRO A 279 15.38 -24.31 -3.67
C PRO A 279 14.30 -23.67 -4.54
N ILE A 280 14.67 -22.58 -5.21
CA ILE A 280 13.86 -22.01 -6.29
C ILE A 280 14.17 -22.80 -7.56
N GLU A 281 13.14 -23.24 -8.24
CA GLU A 281 13.21 -23.98 -9.50
C GLU A 281 12.58 -23.16 -10.62
N PHE A 282 12.89 -23.45 -11.88
CA PHE A 282 12.34 -22.76 -13.07
C PHE A 282 10.81 -22.68 -13.06
N ILE A 283 10.14 -23.71 -12.53
CA ILE A 283 8.68 -23.70 -12.45
C ILE A 283 8.15 -22.61 -11.52
N HIS A 284 8.89 -22.24 -10.48
CA HIS A 284 8.53 -21.14 -9.58
C HIS A 284 8.70 -19.78 -10.28
N GLU A 285 9.73 -19.66 -11.12
CA GLU A 285 9.96 -18.48 -11.97
C GLU A 285 8.85 -18.31 -13.00
N ASP A 286 8.36 -19.41 -13.61
CA ASP A 286 7.23 -19.41 -14.54
C ASP A 286 5.92 -18.92 -13.87
N VAL A 287 5.66 -19.36 -12.62
CA VAL A 287 4.52 -18.87 -11.82
C VAL A 287 4.66 -17.37 -11.55
N ALA A 288 5.85 -16.93 -11.15
CA ALA A 288 6.14 -15.54 -10.88
C ALA A 288 5.92 -14.66 -12.15
N ALA A 289 6.42 -15.12 -13.29
CA ALA A 289 6.25 -14.43 -14.57
C ALA A 289 4.78 -14.31 -14.99
N ALA A 290 3.99 -15.38 -14.82
CA ALA A 290 2.56 -15.36 -15.13
C ALA A 290 1.76 -14.46 -14.19
N MET A 291 2.10 -14.42 -12.88
CA MET A 291 1.48 -13.51 -11.92
C MET A 291 1.84 -12.05 -12.26
N GLN A 292 3.09 -11.78 -12.58
CA GLN A 292 3.54 -10.44 -12.99
C GLN A 292 2.80 -9.96 -14.24
N GLU A 293 2.68 -10.81 -15.26
CA GLU A 293 1.91 -10.48 -16.48
C GLU A 293 0.45 -10.17 -16.17
N CYS A 294 -0.17 -10.93 -15.27
CA CYS A 294 -1.53 -10.70 -14.82
C CYS A 294 -1.67 -9.36 -14.08
N PHE A 295 -0.76 -9.07 -13.15
CA PHE A 295 -0.73 -7.80 -12.42
C PHE A 295 -0.65 -6.60 -13.38
N GLU A 296 0.30 -6.63 -14.32
CA GLU A 296 0.48 -5.59 -15.32
C GLU A 296 -0.74 -5.40 -16.20
N ARG A 297 -1.44 -6.49 -16.56
CA ARG A 297 -2.68 -6.47 -17.34
C ARG A 297 -3.80 -5.74 -16.57
N VAL A 298 -3.93 -6.01 -15.27
CA VAL A 298 -4.92 -5.38 -14.41
C VAL A 298 -4.67 -3.87 -14.28
N ILE A 299 -3.44 -3.48 -13.94
CA ILE A 299 -3.10 -2.06 -13.78
C ILE A 299 -3.28 -1.29 -15.09
N LEU A 300 -2.86 -1.87 -16.22
CA LEU A 300 -3.03 -1.27 -17.53
C LEU A 300 -4.52 -1.07 -17.85
N HIS A 301 -5.36 -2.09 -17.62
CA HIS A 301 -6.80 -2.03 -17.82
C HIS A 301 -7.45 -0.89 -17.02
N CYS A 302 -7.16 -0.81 -15.72
CA CYS A 302 -7.70 0.24 -14.86
C CYS A 302 -7.22 1.63 -15.32
N CYS A 303 -5.91 1.80 -15.54
CA CYS A 303 -5.35 3.07 -15.96
C CYS A 303 -5.95 3.56 -17.30
N GLU A 304 -6.05 2.69 -18.30
CA GLU A 304 -6.59 3.04 -19.61
C GLU A 304 -8.09 3.37 -19.55
N HIS A 305 -8.87 2.60 -18.78
CA HIS A 305 -10.30 2.84 -18.64
C HIS A 305 -10.55 4.23 -18.05
N PHE A 306 -9.96 4.53 -16.90
CA PHE A 306 -10.20 5.78 -16.20
C PHE A 306 -9.52 6.98 -16.87
N ALA A 307 -8.43 6.78 -17.62
CA ALA A 307 -7.89 7.83 -18.49
C ALA A 307 -8.86 8.23 -19.61
N ARG A 308 -9.59 7.27 -20.18
CA ARG A 308 -10.64 7.59 -21.18
C ARG A 308 -11.85 8.29 -20.56
N GLU A 309 -12.23 7.89 -19.33
CA GLU A 309 -13.37 8.47 -18.61
C GLU A 309 -13.10 9.92 -18.19
N THR A 310 -11.90 10.20 -17.67
CA THR A 310 -11.53 11.52 -17.14
C THR A 310 -10.88 12.45 -18.17
N GLY A 311 -10.30 11.90 -19.22
CA GLY A 311 -9.47 12.64 -20.16
C GLY A 311 -8.06 12.95 -19.67
N LEU A 312 -7.71 12.53 -18.44
CA LEU A 312 -6.40 12.79 -17.86
C LEU A 312 -5.29 11.99 -18.53
N ARG A 313 -4.19 12.66 -18.85
CA ARG A 313 -3.06 12.08 -19.56
C ARG A 313 -1.78 11.96 -18.72
N LYS A 314 -1.81 12.44 -17.49
CA LYS A 314 -0.77 12.22 -16.48
C LYS A 314 -1.28 11.17 -15.52
N VAL A 315 -0.49 10.15 -15.21
CA VAL A 315 -0.86 9.12 -14.23
C VAL A 315 0.16 8.99 -13.13
N VAL A 316 -0.33 8.89 -11.92
CA VAL A 316 0.43 8.63 -10.71
C VAL A 316 0.02 7.26 -10.17
N LEU A 317 1.01 6.43 -9.84
CA LEU A 317 0.81 5.11 -9.24
C LEU A 317 1.29 5.13 -7.79
N ALA A 318 0.48 4.55 -6.89
CA ALA A 318 0.73 4.46 -5.45
C ALA A 318 0.21 3.12 -4.88
N GLY A 319 0.51 2.87 -3.61
CA GLY A 319 0.16 1.65 -2.89
C GLY A 319 1.31 0.67 -2.80
N GLY A 320 1.22 -0.27 -1.85
CA GLY A 320 2.26 -1.26 -1.55
C GLY A 320 2.40 -2.38 -2.57
N ALA A 321 1.46 -2.51 -3.53
CA ALA A 321 1.59 -3.49 -4.59
C ALA A 321 2.76 -3.11 -5.52
N PRO A 322 3.45 -4.09 -6.14
CA PRO A 322 4.69 -3.84 -6.87
C PRO A 322 4.48 -2.97 -8.12
N LEU A 323 4.47 -1.66 -7.90
CA LEU A 323 4.33 -0.63 -8.92
C LEU A 323 5.70 -0.34 -9.56
N GLN A 324 6.07 -1.13 -10.58
CA GLN A 324 7.46 -1.17 -10.99
C GLN A 324 7.74 -0.79 -12.41
N ALA A 325 9.05 -0.80 -12.74
CA ALA A 325 9.57 -0.49 -14.05
C ALA A 325 8.85 -1.23 -15.20
N ALA A 326 8.39 -2.46 -14.95
CA ALA A 326 7.64 -3.25 -15.93
C ALA A 326 6.26 -2.65 -16.22
N VAL A 327 5.49 -2.28 -15.20
CA VAL A 327 4.20 -1.58 -15.35
C VAL A 327 4.40 -0.25 -16.05
N LYS A 328 5.37 0.55 -15.58
CA LYS A 328 5.72 1.84 -16.21
C LYS A 328 6.01 1.68 -17.69
N LYS A 329 6.82 0.67 -18.07
CA LYS A 329 7.17 0.40 -19.46
C LYS A 329 5.92 0.04 -20.31
N LYS A 330 4.98 -0.73 -19.77
CA LYS A 330 3.73 -1.04 -20.46
C LYS A 330 2.82 0.18 -20.62
N LEU A 331 2.68 0.99 -19.57
CA LEU A 331 1.91 2.24 -19.63
C LEU A 331 2.48 3.24 -20.64
N ILE A 332 3.81 3.37 -20.72
CA ILE A 332 4.47 4.20 -21.76
C ILE A 332 4.13 3.67 -23.16
N ARG A 333 4.17 2.35 -23.36
CA ARG A 333 3.87 1.72 -24.66
C ARG A 333 2.40 1.83 -25.06
N SER A 334 1.48 1.95 -24.11
CA SER A 334 0.06 2.09 -24.38
C SER A 334 -0.30 3.41 -25.07
N ARG A 335 0.57 4.45 -24.95
CA ARG A 335 0.38 5.80 -25.50
C ARG A 335 -0.86 6.54 -24.95
N PHE A 336 -1.48 6.04 -23.90
CA PHE A 336 -2.57 6.75 -23.21
C PHE A 336 -2.06 7.90 -22.35
N PHE A 337 -0.84 7.80 -21.85
CA PHE A 337 -0.27 8.76 -20.91
C PHE A 337 0.95 9.47 -21.49
N ASP A 338 1.01 10.77 -21.26
CA ASP A 338 2.14 11.61 -21.64
C ASP A 338 3.27 11.49 -20.62
N VAL A 339 2.89 11.36 -19.33
CA VAL A 339 3.85 11.26 -18.21
C VAL A 339 3.32 10.27 -17.16
N ILE A 340 4.24 9.52 -16.59
CA ILE A 340 3.95 8.53 -15.54
C ILE A 340 4.88 8.79 -14.36
N TYR A 341 4.30 8.96 -13.18
CA TYR A 341 5.00 9.07 -11.91
C TYR A 341 4.66 7.87 -11.04
N ILE A 342 5.66 7.27 -10.43
CA ILE A 342 5.50 6.23 -9.41
C ILE A 342 6.01 6.84 -8.11
N SER A 343 5.17 6.83 -7.07
CA SER A 343 5.57 7.35 -5.78
C SER A 343 6.74 6.53 -5.23
N PRO A 344 7.86 7.16 -4.86
CA PRO A 344 8.97 6.46 -4.23
C PRO A 344 8.62 5.95 -2.82
N ALA A 345 7.60 6.55 -2.20
CA ALA A 345 6.99 6.14 -0.94
C ALA A 345 5.66 5.43 -1.24
N GLY A 346 5.73 4.29 -1.92
CA GLY A 346 4.53 3.57 -2.36
C GLY A 346 3.89 2.70 -1.30
N GLY A 347 4.65 2.25 -0.29
CA GLY A 347 4.18 1.36 0.78
C GLY A 347 3.38 2.07 1.88
N ASP A 348 2.98 1.31 2.91
CA ASP A 348 2.23 1.83 4.08
C ASP A 348 2.99 2.91 4.83
N ASP A 349 4.31 2.91 4.74
CA ASP A 349 5.20 3.96 5.20
C ASP A 349 4.88 5.32 4.56
N GLY A 350 4.59 5.34 3.25
CA GLY A 350 4.12 6.54 2.55
C GLY A 350 2.74 7.02 2.97
N ALA A 351 1.92 6.14 3.57
CA ALA A 351 0.61 6.53 4.09
C ALA A 351 0.72 7.55 5.24
N ALA A 352 1.79 7.50 6.04
CA ALA A 352 2.06 8.51 7.07
C ALA A 352 2.25 9.90 6.44
N LEU A 353 3.13 10.02 5.45
CA LEU A 353 3.34 11.28 4.72
C LEU A 353 2.05 11.75 4.05
N GLY A 354 1.34 10.84 3.39
CA GLY A 354 0.10 11.17 2.70
C GLY A 354 -1.01 11.65 3.63
N ALA A 355 -1.14 11.06 4.82
CA ALA A 355 -2.09 11.52 5.83
C ALA A 355 -1.79 12.96 6.27
N ALA A 356 -0.51 13.30 6.51
CA ALA A 356 -0.10 14.65 6.86
C ALA A 356 -0.35 15.65 5.73
N LEU A 357 0.02 15.30 4.49
CA LEU A 357 -0.23 16.15 3.32
C LEU A 357 -1.73 16.37 3.10
N TYR A 358 -2.53 15.32 3.16
CA TYR A 358 -3.97 15.44 3.00
C TYR A 358 -4.60 16.34 4.06
N ARG A 359 -4.23 16.18 5.33
CA ARG A 359 -4.73 17.08 6.40
C ARG A 359 -4.33 18.53 6.16
N THR A 360 -3.08 18.75 5.75
CA THR A 360 -2.59 20.09 5.41
C THR A 360 -3.38 20.69 4.24
N SER A 361 -3.70 19.91 3.19
CA SER A 361 -4.44 20.41 2.02
C SER A 361 -5.86 20.88 2.32
N LEU A 362 -6.47 20.38 3.40
CA LEU A 362 -7.82 20.82 3.83
C LEU A 362 -7.84 22.24 4.42
N THR A 363 -6.69 22.76 4.80
CA THR A 363 -6.58 24.07 5.48
C THR A 363 -5.79 25.11 4.69
N GLN A 364 -4.91 24.68 3.82
CA GLN A 364 -4.07 25.55 3.00
C GLN A 364 -3.66 24.85 1.69
N ALA A 365 -3.40 25.65 0.65
CA ALA A 365 -2.86 25.11 -0.60
C ALA A 365 -1.47 24.51 -0.37
N ILE A 366 -1.26 23.29 -0.86
CA ILE A 366 0.06 22.66 -0.89
C ILE A 366 0.76 23.10 -2.18
N PRO A 367 2.00 23.63 -2.10
CA PRO A 367 2.74 23.99 -3.31
C PRO A 367 2.98 22.75 -4.18
N ALA A 368 2.63 22.81 -5.47
CA ALA A 368 2.99 21.81 -6.46
C ALA A 368 4.51 21.83 -6.68
N ARG A 369 5.27 21.15 -5.83
CA ARG A 369 6.73 21.06 -5.92
C ARG A 369 7.16 19.62 -5.71
N ARG A 370 7.99 19.12 -6.63
CA ARG A 370 8.74 17.90 -6.35
C ARG A 370 9.67 18.17 -5.17
N PRO A 371 9.70 17.30 -4.17
CA PRO A 371 10.68 17.39 -3.09
C PRO A 371 12.08 17.49 -3.68
N GLN A 372 12.87 18.48 -3.25
CA GLN A 372 14.26 18.68 -3.71
C GLN A 372 15.25 17.75 -3.00
N ALA A 373 14.84 17.15 -1.88
CA ALA A 373 15.61 16.16 -1.13
C ALA A 373 15.05 14.75 -1.40
N PRO A 374 15.85 13.68 -1.22
CA PRO A 374 15.28 12.35 -1.16
C PRO A 374 14.13 12.39 -0.18
N LEU A 375 12.95 11.89 -0.62
CA LEU A 375 11.68 11.95 0.14
C LEU A 375 11.82 11.41 1.56
N ILE A 376 12.94 10.73 1.85
CA ILE A 376 13.19 10.05 3.10
C ILE A 376 14.69 10.00 3.39
N THR A 377 15.10 10.71 4.41
CA THR A 377 16.46 10.66 4.94
C THR A 377 16.73 9.37 5.72
N ALA A 378 15.75 8.53 5.89
CA ALA A 378 15.80 7.40 6.78
C ALA A 378 15.03 6.15 6.31
N TRP A 379 14.86 5.91 4.98
CA TRP A 379 14.40 4.60 4.49
C TRP A 379 15.57 3.64 4.24
N PRO A 380 15.40 2.33 4.51
CA PRO A 380 16.42 1.37 4.12
C PRO A 380 16.64 1.47 2.62
N ASP A 381 17.91 1.41 2.18
CA ASP A 381 18.31 1.37 0.78
C ASP A 381 17.61 0.21 0.05
N ALA A 382 16.37 0.42 -0.36
CA ALA A 382 15.84 -0.27 -1.50
C ALA A 382 16.59 0.36 -2.68
N GLY A 383 17.48 -0.37 -3.31
CA GLY A 383 18.36 0.09 -4.39
C GLY A 383 17.59 0.62 -5.61
N PHE A 384 16.83 1.68 -5.39
CA PHE A 384 16.02 2.38 -6.37
C PHE A 384 16.77 3.67 -6.74
N ASP A 385 17.37 3.65 -7.91
CA ASP A 385 17.89 4.85 -8.56
C ASP A 385 16.71 5.59 -9.24
N PRO A 386 16.26 6.75 -8.71
CA PRO A 386 15.19 7.53 -9.32
C PRO A 386 15.60 8.12 -10.68
N ASP A 387 16.90 8.11 -11.02
CA ASP A 387 17.47 8.68 -12.24
C ASP A 387 17.83 7.66 -13.34
N LEU A 388 17.35 6.43 -13.27
CA LEU A 388 17.42 5.51 -14.39
C LEU A 388 16.66 6.09 -15.60
N ARG A 389 17.29 7.07 -16.25
CA ARG A 389 16.94 7.53 -17.62
C ARG A 389 17.15 6.34 -18.52
N ALA A 390 16.12 6.00 -19.31
CA ALA A 390 16.27 5.07 -20.40
C ALA A 390 17.51 5.46 -21.21
N PRO A 391 18.38 4.51 -21.61
CA PRO A 391 19.53 4.83 -22.43
C PRO A 391 19.04 5.54 -23.69
N GLN A 392 19.56 6.73 -23.94
CA GLN A 392 19.39 7.41 -25.23
C GLN A 392 20.06 6.51 -26.25
N THR A 393 19.27 5.74 -26.99
CA THR A 393 19.75 5.11 -28.21
C THR A 393 20.01 6.24 -29.23
N SER A 394 21.24 6.71 -29.31
CA SER A 394 21.73 7.44 -30.46
C SER A 394 21.70 6.48 -31.65
N PHE A 395 20.68 6.56 -32.46
CA PHE A 395 20.75 6.09 -33.80
C PHE A 395 21.61 7.13 -34.57
N GLY A 396 22.88 6.81 -34.74
CA GLY A 396 23.75 7.46 -35.71
C GLY A 396 23.27 7.13 -37.11
N SER A 397 23.33 8.14 -37.93
CA SER A 397 23.07 8.23 -39.37
C SER A 397 23.58 7.06 -40.21
#